data_59b7d98265372ee04d1c2d27e9581658
#
_entry.id   59b7d98265372ee04d1c2d27e9581658
#
_cell.length_a   1.000
_cell.length_b   1.000
_cell.length_c   1.000
_cell.angle_alpha   90.00
_cell.angle_beta   90.00
_cell.angle_gamma   90.00
#
_symmetry.space_group_name_H-M   'P 1'
#
loop_
_entity.id
_entity.type
_entity.pdbx_description
1 polymer ?
#
loop_
_entity_poly.entity_id
_entity_poly.type
_entity_poly.pdbx_seq_one_letter_code
_entity_poly.pdbx_strand_id
1 'polypeptide(L)'
;ELMNKEEQVRAYAEADFSLGEINLIKFINNYLEKNNIKLSKNDLIVDLGCGPGNISEKLSDKWPNVNILGIDGSQEMIKKANSSLFKNKTTNRFNNLSYICTDIRNIDKSKIFSNKAITLLVSNSFIHHIINLDKFFEFIIHLSNKETINFHKDLIRPKDINTALNLKAKCAEKYNNVLTNDYYASLKAS
;
A
#
# COMPACT_ATOMS: atom_id res chain seq x y z
N GLU A 1 7.19 6.55 -11.40
CA GLU A 1 6.91 7.99 -11.20
C GLU A 1 6.27 8.19 -9.83
N LEU A 2 6.78 9.17 -9.04
CA LEU A 2 6.20 9.50 -7.73
C LEU A 2 4.98 10.43 -7.93
N MET A 3 3.87 10.12 -7.30
CA MET A 3 2.67 10.97 -7.31
C MET A 3 2.84 12.17 -6.38
N ASN A 4 3.44 13.23 -6.89
CA ASN A 4 3.74 14.46 -6.13
C ASN A 4 2.83 15.65 -6.48
N LYS A 5 1.91 15.48 -7.45
CA LYS A 5 0.96 16.54 -7.80
C LYS A 5 -0.21 16.51 -6.83
N GLU A 6 -0.51 17.65 -6.20
CA GLU A 6 -1.59 17.80 -5.22
C GLU A 6 -2.95 17.32 -5.76
N GLU A 7 -3.23 17.58 -7.03
CA GLU A 7 -4.45 17.14 -7.70
C GLU A 7 -4.58 15.61 -7.77
N GLN A 8 -3.47 14.90 -8.08
CA GLN A 8 -3.43 13.42 -8.09
C GLN A 8 -3.65 12.88 -6.67
N VAL A 9 -2.92 13.42 -5.68
CA VAL A 9 -3.06 13.01 -4.28
C VAL A 9 -4.49 13.19 -3.78
N ARG A 10 -5.11 14.33 -4.10
CA ARG A 10 -6.50 14.59 -3.74
C ARG A 10 -7.45 13.61 -4.42
N ALA A 11 -7.29 13.38 -5.73
CA ALA A 11 -8.13 12.46 -6.48
C ALA A 11 -8.07 11.04 -5.91
N TYR A 12 -6.87 10.55 -5.56
CA TYR A 12 -6.69 9.24 -4.91
C TYR A 12 -7.30 9.18 -3.50
N ALA A 13 -7.15 10.24 -2.71
CA ALA A 13 -7.65 10.27 -1.34
C ALA A 13 -9.18 10.37 -1.25
N GLU A 14 -9.82 10.96 -2.26
CA GLU A 14 -11.28 11.13 -2.34
C GLU A 14 -11.99 9.98 -3.06
N ALA A 15 -11.25 9.15 -3.78
CA ALA A 15 -11.82 8.02 -4.51
C ALA A 15 -12.25 6.88 -3.58
N ASP A 16 -13.39 6.27 -3.90
CA ASP A 16 -13.87 5.08 -3.21
C ASP A 16 -13.24 3.80 -3.78
N PHE A 17 -12.14 3.37 -3.18
CA PHE A 17 -11.50 2.08 -3.42
C PHE A 17 -11.88 1.02 -2.38
N SER A 18 -12.83 1.32 -1.49
CA SER A 18 -13.13 0.55 -0.28
C SER A 18 -13.36 -0.94 -0.53
N LEU A 19 -14.09 -1.30 -1.60
CA LEU A 19 -14.37 -2.70 -1.92
C LEU A 19 -13.08 -3.50 -2.20
N GLY A 20 -12.16 -2.92 -2.99
CA GLY A 20 -10.88 -3.56 -3.32
C GLY A 20 -9.96 -3.71 -2.10
N GLU A 21 -9.96 -2.69 -1.25
CA GLU A 21 -9.20 -2.62 -0.01
C GLU A 21 -9.72 -3.62 1.03
N ILE A 22 -11.03 -3.67 1.25
CA ILE A 22 -11.69 -4.64 2.16
C ILE A 22 -11.40 -6.07 1.70
N ASN A 23 -11.44 -6.34 0.40
CA ASN A 23 -11.15 -7.66 -0.13
C ASN A 23 -9.70 -8.08 0.12
N LEU A 24 -8.73 -7.15 0.02
CA LEU A 24 -7.33 -7.42 0.37
C LEU A 24 -7.20 -7.78 1.85
N ILE A 25 -7.79 -6.99 2.76
CA ILE A 25 -7.74 -7.27 4.20
C ILE A 25 -8.38 -8.63 4.52
N LYS A 26 -9.53 -8.95 3.90
CA LYS A 26 -10.18 -10.26 4.06
C LYS A 26 -9.27 -11.40 3.56
N PHE A 27 -8.62 -11.22 2.42
CA PHE A 27 -7.70 -12.21 1.87
C PHE A 27 -6.53 -12.49 2.82
N ILE A 28 -5.89 -11.44 3.35
CA ILE A 28 -4.81 -11.56 4.34
C ILE A 28 -5.31 -12.29 5.59
N ASN A 29 -6.45 -11.86 6.15
CA ASN A 29 -7.04 -12.48 7.34
C ASN A 29 -7.32 -13.97 7.14
N ASN A 30 -7.96 -14.34 6.03
CA ASN A 30 -8.27 -15.73 5.71
C ASN A 30 -7.00 -16.60 5.57
N TYR A 31 -5.93 -16.04 4.98
CA TYR A 31 -4.65 -16.72 4.90
C TYR A 31 -4.06 -16.98 6.29
N LEU A 32 -4.05 -15.97 7.16
CA LEU A 32 -3.54 -16.09 8.53
C LEU A 32 -4.33 -17.13 9.34
N GLU A 33 -5.67 -17.07 9.28
CA GLU A 33 -6.54 -18.04 9.95
C GLU A 33 -6.32 -19.48 9.45
N LYS A 34 -6.26 -19.67 8.13
CA LYS A 34 -6.03 -20.99 7.51
C LYS A 34 -4.70 -21.62 7.93
N ASN A 35 -3.68 -20.79 8.18
CA ASN A 35 -2.33 -21.23 8.59
C ASN A 35 -2.12 -21.15 10.11
N ASN A 36 -3.17 -20.88 10.91
CA ASN A 36 -3.10 -20.74 12.36
C ASN A 36 -2.09 -19.68 12.84
N ILE A 37 -1.89 -18.62 12.07
CA ILE A 37 -0.98 -17.51 12.38
C ILE A 37 -1.74 -16.45 13.16
N LYS A 38 -1.28 -16.15 14.39
CA LYS A 38 -1.88 -15.13 15.26
C LYS A 38 -0.90 -13.98 15.40
N LEU A 39 -1.32 -12.80 14.95
CA LEU A 39 -0.55 -11.58 15.11
C LEU A 39 -0.70 -11.00 16.53
N SER A 40 0.37 -10.40 17.03
CA SER A 40 0.50 -9.85 18.38
C SER A 40 1.13 -8.45 18.38
N LYS A 41 1.24 -7.84 19.55
CA LYS A 41 1.90 -6.52 19.72
C LYS A 41 3.39 -6.49 19.37
N ASN A 42 4.03 -7.67 19.23
CA ASN A 42 5.44 -7.76 18.84
C ASN A 42 5.61 -7.81 17.32
N ASP A 43 4.52 -8.04 16.60
CA ASP A 43 4.53 -8.13 15.15
C ASP A 43 4.54 -6.75 14.49
N LEU A 44 5.10 -6.71 13.29
CA LEU A 44 5.16 -5.52 12.44
C LEU A 44 4.58 -5.85 11.07
N ILE A 45 3.58 -5.06 10.66
CA ILE A 45 3.08 -5.05 9.29
C ILE A 45 3.65 -3.81 8.60
N VAL A 46 4.26 -3.99 7.44
CA VAL A 46 4.77 -2.92 6.60
C VAL A 46 3.93 -2.83 5.33
N ASP A 47 3.39 -1.65 5.05
CA ASP A 47 2.62 -1.31 3.84
C ASP A 47 3.52 -0.49 2.92
N LEU A 48 4.02 -1.11 1.84
CA LEU A 48 4.90 -0.48 0.85
C LEU A 48 4.10 0.22 -0.24
N GLY A 49 4.42 1.49 -0.50
CA GLY A 49 3.65 2.33 -1.40
C GLY A 49 2.27 2.62 -0.79
N CYS A 50 2.25 2.99 0.49
CA CYS A 50 0.99 3.15 1.25
C CYS A 50 0.10 4.30 0.75
N GLY A 51 0.63 5.19 -0.10
CA GLY A 51 -0.09 6.34 -0.61
C GLY A 51 -0.69 7.20 0.51
N PRO A 52 -1.97 7.61 0.41
CA PRO A 52 -2.64 8.42 1.42
C PRO A 52 -3.07 7.63 2.67
N GLY A 53 -2.67 6.34 2.78
CA GLY A 53 -2.84 5.53 3.99
C GLY A 53 -4.06 4.61 4.03
N ASN A 54 -4.82 4.48 2.94
CA ASN A 54 -6.09 3.75 2.93
C ASN A 54 -5.96 2.28 3.40
N ILE A 55 -4.97 1.55 2.90
CA ILE A 55 -4.70 0.16 3.32
C ILE A 55 -4.15 0.13 4.74
N SER A 56 -3.17 0.99 5.05
CA SER A 56 -2.55 1.07 6.37
C SER A 56 -3.58 1.30 7.48
N GLU A 57 -4.57 2.19 7.27
CA GLU A 57 -5.66 2.44 8.23
C GLU A 57 -6.53 1.19 8.42
N LYS A 58 -6.87 0.46 7.36
CA LYS A 58 -7.64 -0.79 7.46
C LYS A 58 -6.86 -1.91 8.13
N LEU A 59 -5.54 -1.99 7.91
CA LEU A 59 -4.66 -2.91 8.62
C LEU A 59 -4.67 -2.59 10.12
N SER A 60 -4.57 -1.31 10.47
CA SER A 60 -4.60 -0.83 11.86
C SER A 60 -5.93 -1.12 12.55
N ASP A 61 -7.06 -0.88 11.89
CA ASP A 61 -8.40 -1.22 12.42
C ASP A 61 -8.56 -2.72 12.61
N LYS A 62 -8.08 -3.54 11.67
CA LYS A 62 -8.23 -4.99 11.73
C LYS A 62 -7.37 -5.62 12.83
N TRP A 63 -6.15 -5.09 13.03
CA TRP A 63 -5.19 -5.59 14.02
C TRP A 63 -4.71 -4.47 14.96
N PRO A 64 -5.58 -3.97 15.87
CA PRO A 64 -5.29 -2.79 16.69
C PRO A 64 -4.11 -2.95 17.67
N ASN A 65 -3.71 -4.18 17.95
CA ASN A 65 -2.56 -4.48 18.82
C ASN A 65 -1.26 -4.75 18.06
N VAL A 66 -1.27 -4.71 16.72
CA VAL A 66 -0.09 -4.96 15.86
C VAL A 66 0.49 -3.64 15.41
N ASN A 67 1.81 -3.51 15.35
CA ASN A 67 2.43 -2.28 14.81
C ASN A 67 2.26 -2.23 13.28
N ILE A 68 1.78 -1.10 12.77
CA ILE A 68 1.61 -0.86 11.34
C ILE A 68 2.52 0.30 10.92
N LEU A 69 3.28 0.09 9.85
CA LEU A 69 4.15 1.11 9.27
C LEU A 69 3.84 1.26 7.78
N GLY A 70 3.28 2.39 7.40
CA GLY A 70 3.12 2.79 6.00
C GLY A 70 4.37 3.50 5.49
N ILE A 71 4.85 3.11 4.31
CA ILE A 71 6.02 3.70 3.66
C ILE A 71 5.63 4.15 2.26
N ASP A 72 5.92 5.40 1.93
CA ASP A 72 5.74 5.93 0.57
C ASP A 72 6.86 6.91 0.21
N GLY A 73 7.22 6.98 -1.06
CA GLY A 73 8.22 7.92 -1.57
C GLY A 73 7.69 9.33 -1.80
N SER A 74 6.36 9.50 -1.87
CA SER A 74 5.72 10.80 -2.10
C SER A 74 5.48 11.54 -0.79
N GLN A 75 6.11 12.70 -0.66
CA GLN A 75 5.91 13.59 0.49
C GLN A 75 4.44 14.04 0.60
N GLU A 76 3.78 14.29 -0.51
CA GLU A 76 2.38 14.75 -0.52
C GLU A 76 1.42 13.63 -0.10
N MET A 77 1.67 12.39 -0.50
CA MET A 77 0.91 11.23 -0.02
C MET A 77 1.06 11.06 1.49
N ILE A 78 2.29 11.11 2.00
CA ILE A 78 2.57 10.98 3.44
C ILE A 78 1.99 12.15 4.26
N LYS A 79 2.00 13.38 3.74
CA LYS A 79 1.30 14.50 4.37
C LYS A 79 -0.21 14.23 4.49
N LYS A 80 -0.82 13.69 3.43
CA LYS A 80 -2.25 13.33 3.44
C LYS A 80 -2.53 12.21 4.45
N ALA A 81 -1.73 11.15 4.46
CA ALA A 81 -1.85 10.05 5.42
C ALA A 81 -1.73 10.53 6.87
N ASN A 82 -0.73 11.36 7.18
CA ASN A 82 -0.55 11.95 8.51
C ASN A 82 -1.71 12.89 8.90
N SER A 83 -2.28 13.63 7.93
CA SER A 83 -3.44 14.49 8.20
C SER A 83 -4.67 13.67 8.58
N SER A 84 -4.90 12.53 7.94
CA SER A 84 -5.95 11.57 8.30
C SER A 84 -5.70 10.99 9.69
N LEU A 85 -4.48 10.53 9.93
CA LEU A 85 -4.07 9.97 11.23
C LEU A 85 -4.29 10.99 12.37
N PHE A 86 -3.89 12.27 12.17
CA PHE A 86 -4.06 13.31 13.16
C PHE A 86 -5.54 13.56 13.51
N LYS A 87 -6.42 13.62 12.51
CA LYS A 87 -7.88 13.79 12.72
C LYS A 87 -8.48 12.64 13.54
N ASN A 88 -7.95 11.44 13.41
CA ASN A 88 -8.44 10.24 14.10
C ASN A 88 -7.79 10.01 15.48
N LYS A 89 -6.69 10.70 15.84
CA LYS A 89 -6.04 10.58 17.15
C LYS A 89 -6.95 10.98 18.32
N THR A 90 -7.84 11.93 18.10
CA THR A 90 -8.82 12.35 19.15
C THR A 90 -9.78 11.23 19.56
N THR A 91 -9.95 10.21 18.71
CA THR A 91 -10.81 9.04 18.96
C THR A 91 -10.05 7.80 19.41
N ASN A 92 -8.75 7.91 19.72
CA ASN A 92 -7.83 6.80 19.99
C ASN A 92 -7.75 5.76 18.86
N ARG A 93 -8.19 6.10 17.66
CA ARG A 93 -8.11 5.26 16.49
C ARG A 93 -6.70 5.35 15.89
N PHE A 94 -6.18 4.25 15.41
CA PHE A 94 -4.86 4.16 14.73
C PHE A 94 -3.64 4.46 15.63
N ASN A 95 -3.72 4.19 16.93
CA ASN A 95 -2.58 4.40 17.84
C ASN A 95 -1.36 3.51 17.54
N ASN A 96 -1.57 2.43 16.80
CA ASN A 96 -0.56 1.47 16.36
C ASN A 96 -0.03 1.73 14.95
N LEU A 97 -0.42 2.86 14.31
CA LEU A 97 -0.08 3.20 12.93
C LEU A 97 0.89 4.40 12.89
N SER A 98 1.90 4.29 12.03
CA SER A 98 2.84 5.36 11.71
C SER A 98 3.18 5.37 10.23
N TYR A 99 3.66 6.53 9.74
CA TYR A 99 4.05 6.70 8.35
C TYR A 99 5.47 7.27 8.24
N ILE A 100 6.21 6.81 7.22
CA ILE A 100 7.53 7.32 6.87
C ILE A 100 7.56 7.67 5.37
N CYS A 101 8.08 8.88 5.07
CA CYS A 101 8.39 9.27 3.70
C CYS A 101 9.80 8.86 3.36
N THR A 102 9.95 7.85 2.52
CA THR A 102 11.25 7.43 2.00
C THR A 102 11.10 6.65 0.72
N ASP A 103 12.05 6.82 -0.18
CA ASP A 103 12.17 5.94 -1.34
C ASP A 103 12.55 4.54 -0.85
N ILE A 104 11.87 3.51 -1.38
CA ILE A 104 12.16 2.11 -1.02
C ILE A 104 13.63 1.74 -1.23
N ARG A 105 14.29 2.34 -2.23
CA ARG A 105 15.71 2.12 -2.53
C ARG A 105 16.65 2.61 -1.44
N ASN A 106 16.17 3.50 -0.59
CA ASN A 106 16.94 4.15 0.48
C ASN A 106 16.56 3.64 1.88
N ILE A 107 15.77 2.56 1.97
CA ILE A 107 15.37 1.99 3.25
C ILE A 107 16.60 1.37 3.94
N ASP A 108 16.99 1.97 5.07
CA ASP A 108 17.92 1.37 6.02
C ASP A 108 17.14 0.56 7.06
N LYS A 109 17.19 -0.77 6.92
CA LYS A 109 16.45 -1.72 7.77
C LYS A 109 16.71 -1.48 9.26
N SER A 110 17.95 -1.19 9.63
CA SER A 110 18.35 -1.00 11.04
C SER A 110 17.74 0.26 11.65
N LYS A 111 17.66 1.34 10.87
CA LYS A 111 17.12 2.63 11.33
C LYS A 111 15.60 2.66 11.34
N ILE A 112 14.97 2.10 10.30
CA ILE A 112 13.52 2.21 10.11
C ILE A 112 12.76 1.22 10.99
N PHE A 113 13.23 -0.01 11.07
CA PHE A 113 12.49 -1.07 11.78
C PHE A 113 12.97 -1.30 13.23
N SER A 114 13.95 -0.53 13.71
CA SER A 114 14.45 -0.61 15.10
C SER A 114 14.70 -2.05 15.55
N ASN A 115 15.28 -2.87 14.66
CA ASN A 115 15.53 -4.31 14.84
C ASN A 115 14.28 -5.19 15.01
N LYS A 116 13.06 -4.66 14.75
CA LYS A 116 11.85 -5.49 14.69
C LYS A 116 11.84 -6.30 13.40
N ALA A 117 11.52 -7.57 13.52
CA ALA A 117 11.26 -8.42 12.36
C ALA A 117 9.92 -8.02 11.70
N ILE A 118 9.91 -7.95 10.37
CA ILE A 118 8.68 -7.75 9.62
C ILE A 118 7.93 -9.07 9.58
N THR A 119 6.70 -9.10 10.09
CA THR A 119 5.83 -10.28 10.05
C THR A 119 5.03 -10.33 8.75
N LEU A 120 4.40 -9.20 8.37
CA LEU A 120 3.73 -9.07 7.07
C LEU A 120 4.31 -7.90 6.29
N LEU A 121 4.55 -8.14 5.00
CA LEU A 121 4.91 -7.09 4.05
C LEU A 121 3.83 -7.05 2.99
N VAL A 122 3.15 -5.91 2.91
CA VAL A 122 1.97 -5.70 2.07
C VAL A 122 2.26 -4.63 1.03
N SER A 123 1.75 -4.77 -0.18
CA SER A 123 1.62 -3.68 -1.13
C SER A 123 0.36 -3.82 -1.97
N ASN A 124 -0.24 -2.70 -2.34
CA ASN A 124 -1.41 -2.66 -3.21
C ASN A 124 -1.28 -1.56 -4.26
N SER A 125 -1.36 -1.91 -5.53
CA SER A 125 -1.25 -0.98 -6.65
C SER A 125 0.05 -0.15 -6.61
N PHE A 126 1.17 -0.80 -6.36
CA PHE A 126 2.48 -0.18 -6.16
C PHE A 126 3.55 -0.71 -7.12
N ILE A 127 3.58 -2.04 -7.36
CA ILE A 127 4.67 -2.71 -8.07
C ILE A 127 4.76 -2.25 -9.53
N HIS A 128 3.64 -1.89 -10.16
CA HIS A 128 3.61 -1.37 -11.53
C HIS A 128 4.36 -0.04 -11.71
N HIS A 129 4.71 0.66 -10.63
CA HIS A 129 5.59 1.83 -10.66
C HIS A 129 7.09 1.47 -10.65
N ILE A 130 7.42 0.19 -10.47
CA ILE A 130 8.80 -0.29 -10.34
C ILE A 130 9.34 -0.72 -11.70
N ILE A 131 10.38 -0.04 -12.17
CA ILE A 131 10.99 -0.31 -13.50
C ILE A 131 11.78 -1.62 -13.49
N ASN A 132 12.48 -1.92 -12.40
CA ASN A 132 13.32 -3.11 -12.29
C ASN A 132 12.78 -4.04 -11.19
N LEU A 133 12.01 -5.05 -11.60
CA LEU A 133 11.37 -6.00 -10.70
C LEU A 133 12.39 -6.90 -9.99
N ASP A 134 13.50 -7.27 -10.64
CA ASP A 134 14.53 -8.11 -10.01
C ASP A 134 15.12 -7.39 -8.80
N LYS A 135 15.51 -6.11 -8.96
CA LYS A 135 15.98 -5.29 -7.84
C LYS A 135 14.94 -5.08 -6.76
N PHE A 136 13.67 -4.99 -7.15
CA PHE A 136 12.58 -4.90 -6.18
C PHE A 136 12.47 -6.19 -5.37
N PHE A 137 12.50 -7.36 -6.00
CA PHE A 137 12.43 -8.62 -5.28
C PHE A 137 13.69 -8.91 -4.44
N GLU A 138 14.88 -8.53 -4.93
CA GLU A 138 16.10 -8.55 -4.10
C GLU A 138 15.94 -7.70 -2.83
N PHE A 139 15.35 -6.51 -2.97
CA PHE A 139 15.04 -5.63 -1.84
C PHE A 139 14.00 -6.25 -0.89
N ILE A 140 12.92 -6.87 -1.39
CA ILE A 140 11.94 -7.58 -0.57
C ILE A 140 12.60 -8.72 0.22
N ILE A 141 13.46 -9.50 -0.43
CA ILE A 141 14.24 -10.57 0.22
C ILE A 141 15.15 -9.99 1.32
N HIS A 142 15.80 -8.86 1.05
CA HIS A 142 16.64 -8.18 2.05
C HIS A 142 15.82 -7.70 3.26
N LEU A 143 14.62 -7.18 3.07
CA LEU A 143 13.73 -6.77 4.17
C LEU A 143 13.17 -7.94 4.95
N SER A 144 12.93 -9.06 4.29
CA SER A 144 12.26 -10.24 4.83
C SER A 144 13.22 -11.10 5.68
N ASN A 145 12.62 -11.95 6.47
CA ASN A 145 13.25 -13.14 7.07
C ASN A 145 12.46 -14.39 6.65
N LYS A 146 12.81 -15.55 7.18
CA LYS A 146 12.17 -16.84 6.82
C LYS A 146 10.68 -16.90 7.19
N GLU A 147 10.24 -16.07 8.14
CA GLU A 147 8.89 -16.07 8.67
C GLU A 147 8.06 -14.90 8.10
N THR A 148 8.68 -13.98 7.36
CA THR A 148 7.98 -12.85 6.74
C THR A 148 7.04 -13.34 5.64
N ILE A 149 5.76 -12.95 5.74
CA ILE A 149 4.74 -13.26 4.75
C ILE A 149 4.53 -12.04 3.87
N ASN A 150 4.55 -12.26 2.55
CA ASN A 150 4.43 -11.19 1.57
C ASN A 150 3.07 -11.26 0.86
N PHE A 151 2.35 -10.12 0.83
CA PHE A 151 1.10 -9.95 0.11
C PHE A 151 1.22 -8.78 -0.87
N HIS A 152 1.31 -9.10 -2.15
CA HIS A 152 1.38 -8.10 -3.22
C HIS A 152 0.16 -8.22 -4.12
N LYS A 153 -0.64 -7.15 -4.20
CA LYS A 153 -1.77 -7.06 -5.12
C LYS A 153 -1.52 -5.91 -6.08
N ASP A 154 -1.55 -6.20 -7.36
CA ASP A 154 -1.28 -5.18 -8.38
C ASP A 154 -2.09 -5.40 -9.67
N LEU A 155 -1.95 -4.44 -10.59
CA LEU A 155 -2.53 -4.50 -11.91
C LEU A 155 -1.82 -5.56 -12.76
N ILE A 156 -2.61 -6.22 -13.60
CA ILE A 156 -2.07 -7.13 -14.62
C ILE A 156 -2.09 -6.39 -15.95
N ARG A 157 -0.98 -6.44 -16.68
CA ARG A 157 -0.89 -5.85 -18.03
C ARG A 157 -1.96 -6.45 -18.92
N PRO A 158 -2.79 -5.62 -19.57
CA PRO A 158 -3.75 -6.10 -20.55
C PRO A 158 -3.07 -6.78 -21.74
N LYS A 159 -3.69 -7.83 -22.24
CA LYS A 159 -3.15 -8.61 -23.39
C LYS A 159 -3.01 -7.81 -24.69
N ASP A 160 -3.80 -6.74 -24.84
CA ASP A 160 -3.83 -5.87 -26.01
C ASP A 160 -4.35 -4.46 -25.66
N ILE A 161 -4.16 -3.53 -26.63
CA ILE A 161 -4.57 -2.14 -26.47
C ILE A 161 -6.10 -1.97 -26.34
N ASN A 162 -6.89 -2.80 -27.02
CA ASN A 162 -8.35 -2.73 -26.96
C ASN A 162 -8.86 -3.10 -25.57
N THR A 163 -8.26 -4.14 -24.97
CA THR A 163 -8.52 -4.51 -23.57
C THR A 163 -8.18 -3.36 -22.62
N ALA A 164 -7.03 -2.70 -22.81
CA ALA A 164 -6.64 -1.54 -22.00
C ALA A 164 -7.61 -0.36 -22.14
N LEU A 165 -8.06 -0.06 -23.36
CA LEU A 165 -9.04 1.00 -23.63
C LEU A 165 -10.41 0.70 -23.02
N ASN A 166 -10.86 -0.54 -23.08
CA ASN A 166 -12.11 -0.99 -22.45
C ASN A 166 -12.04 -0.86 -20.92
N LEU A 167 -10.90 -1.22 -20.31
CA LEU A 167 -10.68 -1.04 -18.88
C LEU A 167 -10.64 0.44 -18.49
N LYS A 168 -10.01 1.30 -19.32
CA LYS A 168 -10.04 2.75 -19.15
C LYS A 168 -11.46 3.30 -19.19
N ALA A 169 -12.27 2.89 -20.16
CA ALA A 169 -13.66 3.32 -20.27
C ALA A 169 -14.48 2.96 -19.03
N LYS A 170 -14.36 1.72 -18.54
CA LYS A 170 -15.02 1.28 -17.30
C LYS A 170 -14.55 2.08 -16.06
N CYS A 171 -13.27 2.45 -16.02
CA CYS A 171 -12.73 3.31 -14.97
C CYS A 171 -13.35 4.71 -15.02
N ALA A 172 -13.52 5.27 -16.22
CA ALA A 172 -14.12 6.59 -16.43
C ALA A 172 -15.61 6.68 -16.04
N GLU A 173 -16.32 5.55 -16.03
CA GLU A 173 -17.70 5.50 -15.52
C GLU A 173 -17.78 5.74 -14.00
N LYS A 174 -16.71 5.45 -13.29
CA LYS A 174 -16.67 5.46 -11.82
C LYS A 174 -15.83 6.60 -11.24
N TYR A 175 -14.77 7.01 -11.93
CA TYR A 175 -13.77 7.92 -11.42
C TYR A 175 -13.58 9.14 -12.36
N ASN A 176 -13.00 10.20 -11.81
CA ASN A 176 -12.68 11.41 -12.57
C ASN A 176 -11.54 11.17 -13.60
N ASN A 177 -11.31 12.16 -14.46
CA ASN A 177 -10.32 12.09 -15.53
C ASN A 177 -8.88 11.89 -15.01
N VAL A 178 -8.54 12.45 -13.85
CA VAL A 178 -7.20 12.33 -13.26
C VAL A 178 -6.92 10.86 -12.97
N LEU A 179 -7.78 10.23 -12.18
CA LEU A 179 -7.66 8.80 -11.82
C LEU A 179 -7.77 7.88 -13.04
N THR A 180 -8.66 8.20 -13.99
CA THR A 180 -8.82 7.40 -15.21
C THR A 180 -7.56 7.42 -16.07
N ASN A 181 -6.89 8.56 -16.18
CA ASN A 181 -5.66 8.67 -16.95
C ASN A 181 -4.48 8.03 -16.23
N ASP A 182 -4.38 8.16 -14.92
CA ASP A 182 -3.36 7.49 -14.09
C ASP A 182 -3.53 5.96 -14.16
N TYR A 183 -4.77 5.47 -14.03
CA TYR A 183 -5.08 4.05 -14.19
C TYR A 183 -4.67 3.52 -15.57
N TYR A 184 -4.99 4.25 -16.65
CA TYR A 184 -4.60 3.85 -18.00
C TYR A 184 -3.09 3.89 -18.21
N ALA A 185 -2.38 4.85 -17.62
CA ALA A 185 -0.92 4.89 -17.63
C ALA A 185 -0.33 3.69 -16.90
N SER A 186 -0.87 3.34 -15.74
CA SER A 186 -0.49 2.17 -14.96
C SER A 186 -0.70 0.85 -15.71
N LEU A 187 -1.83 0.68 -16.41
CA LEU A 187 -2.09 -0.50 -17.25
C LEU A 187 -1.06 -0.69 -18.37
N LYS A 188 -0.43 0.38 -18.85
CA LYS A 188 0.62 0.31 -19.88
C LYS A 188 2.00 0.03 -19.26
N ALA A 189 2.19 0.39 -18.01
CA ALA A 189 3.44 0.20 -17.28
C ALA A 189 3.55 -1.19 -16.64
N SER A 190 2.42 -1.83 -16.32
CA SER A 190 2.36 -3.17 -15.68
C SER A 190 2.83 -4.31 -16.57
#